data_cf5c62fcb40b4eb1d86e3eeb277039a1
#
_entry.id   cf5c62fcb40b4eb1d86e3eeb277039a1
#
_cell.length_a   1.000
_cell.length_b   1.000
_cell.length_c   1.000
_cell.angle_alpha   90.00
_cell.angle_beta   90.00
_cell.angle_gamma   90.00
#
_symmetry.space_group_name_H-M   'P 1'
#
loop_
_entity.id
_entity.type
_entity.pdbx_description
1 polymer ?
#
loop_
_entity_poly.entity_id
_entity_poly.type
_entity_poly.pdbx_seq_one_letter_code
_entity_poly.pdbx_strand_id
1 'polypeptide(L)'
;VLMTSDLYGIESHGMQRLVRYHKGIEKGLIKIDAKPEVVFDTPISAVIDAHDGMGQLVGHKAMELAIEKAKKSGVGIVTVRNSNHYGIAGYYAQMACKEGLIGFSATNSEAIMVPTFGRLAMIGSNPIAMAAPAEPYPFFFDASTTVVTRGKLEMYNKMGKPLPEGWALDKDGHDSTNAPDVLKNIVAKNGGGIMPLGGSKEQSGSHKGYGWGMVCEYFCSILSQGMTSNKVNQGGKSGTCHGFMAINPAFFGNPEDIKKHFSTFLEELRESPKADGQNRIYTHGEKEVAAVIDRKKNGIPVNENTCLLYTSDAA
;
A
#
# COMPACT_ATOMS: atom_id res chain seq x y z
N VAL A 1 10.25 8.13 -3.01
CA VAL A 1 9.07 7.23 -3.09
C VAL A 1 8.58 7.09 -4.53
N LEU A 2 8.19 8.17 -5.22
CA LEU A 2 7.64 8.11 -6.59
C LEU A 2 8.61 7.46 -7.58
N MET A 3 9.87 7.91 -7.64
CA MET A 3 10.91 7.32 -8.49
C MET A 3 11.16 5.85 -8.14
N THR A 4 11.11 5.49 -6.87
CA THR A 4 11.24 4.09 -6.43
C THR A 4 10.10 3.23 -6.94
N SER A 5 8.87 3.78 -6.90
CA SER A 5 7.69 3.10 -7.45
C SER A 5 7.85 2.82 -8.94
N ASP A 6 8.28 3.83 -9.71
CA ASP A 6 8.54 3.64 -11.14
C ASP A 6 9.68 2.66 -11.38
N LEU A 7 10.77 2.71 -10.60
CA LEU A 7 11.86 1.73 -10.72
C LEU A 7 11.39 0.28 -10.48
N TYR A 8 10.44 0.09 -9.57
CA TYR A 8 9.88 -1.24 -9.24
C TYR A 8 8.85 -1.76 -10.26
N GLY A 9 8.52 -0.97 -11.29
CA GLY A 9 7.46 -1.34 -12.23
C GLY A 9 6.06 -1.07 -11.73
N ILE A 10 5.90 -0.30 -10.64
CA ILE A 10 4.62 0.04 -10.02
C ILE A 10 4.21 1.45 -10.48
N GLU A 11 4.01 1.62 -11.77
CA GLU A 11 3.74 2.93 -12.40
C GLU A 11 2.48 3.61 -11.86
N SER A 12 1.51 2.83 -11.40
CA SER A 12 0.26 3.36 -10.82
C SER A 12 0.49 4.30 -9.62
N HIS A 13 1.64 4.22 -8.96
CA HIS A 13 2.01 5.01 -7.78
C HIS A 13 3.31 5.80 -7.97
N GLY A 14 3.82 5.87 -9.21
CA GLY A 14 5.01 6.60 -9.61
C GLY A 14 4.74 8.07 -9.95
N MET A 15 5.54 8.60 -10.86
CA MET A 15 5.55 10.01 -11.26
C MET A 15 4.16 10.53 -11.68
N GLN A 16 3.34 9.71 -12.32
CA GLN A 16 1.97 10.12 -12.68
C GLN A 16 1.12 10.61 -11.49
N ARG A 17 1.51 10.31 -10.24
CA ARG A 17 0.81 10.79 -9.04
C ARG A 17 1.22 12.20 -8.60
N LEU A 18 2.28 12.77 -9.14
CA LEU A 18 2.75 14.11 -8.76
C LEU A 18 1.66 15.17 -8.93
N VAL A 19 0.93 15.14 -10.05
CA VAL A 19 -0.21 16.04 -10.32
C VAL A 19 -1.27 15.97 -9.20
N ARG A 20 -1.55 14.77 -8.66
CA ARG A 20 -2.47 14.62 -7.53
C ARG A 20 -1.97 15.34 -6.28
N TYR A 21 -0.66 15.24 -6.00
CA TYR A 21 -0.07 15.92 -4.83
C TYR A 21 -0.05 17.43 -5.04
N HIS A 22 0.32 17.91 -6.23
CA HIS A 22 0.26 19.32 -6.57
C HIS A 22 -1.14 19.90 -6.35
N LYS A 23 -2.16 19.28 -6.93
CA LYS A 23 -3.56 19.66 -6.70
C LYS A 23 -4.01 19.56 -5.23
N GLY A 24 -3.44 18.64 -4.47
CA GLY A 24 -3.67 18.52 -3.02
C GLY A 24 -3.11 19.71 -2.25
N ILE A 25 -1.94 20.20 -2.65
CA ILE A 25 -1.31 21.41 -2.07
C ILE A 25 -2.13 22.66 -2.43
N GLU A 26 -2.47 22.84 -3.70
CA GLU A 26 -3.29 23.97 -4.15
C GLU A 26 -4.65 24.07 -3.43
N LYS A 27 -5.27 22.92 -3.16
CA LYS A 27 -6.55 22.83 -2.42
C LYS A 27 -6.40 22.92 -0.91
N GLY A 28 -5.18 23.07 -0.37
CA GLY A 28 -4.92 23.10 1.06
C GLY A 28 -5.14 21.77 1.80
N LEU A 29 -5.31 20.66 1.06
CA LEU A 29 -5.41 19.31 1.64
C LEU A 29 -4.05 18.80 2.14
N ILE A 30 -2.96 19.25 1.49
CA ILE A 30 -1.59 18.97 1.88
C ILE A 30 -0.94 20.28 2.30
N LYS A 31 -0.58 20.37 3.57
CA LYS A 31 0.11 21.55 4.12
C LYS A 31 1.61 21.35 3.99
N ILE A 32 2.26 22.20 3.20
CA ILE A 32 3.71 22.13 2.93
C ILE A 32 4.56 22.58 4.13
N ASP A 33 4.01 23.38 5.01
CA ASP A 33 4.62 23.92 6.23
C ASP A 33 4.26 23.11 7.50
N ALA A 34 3.50 22.03 7.35
CA ALA A 34 3.12 21.18 8.45
C ALA A 34 4.35 20.63 9.18
N LYS A 35 4.31 20.68 10.50
CA LYS A 35 5.33 20.11 11.39
C LYS A 35 4.74 18.90 12.10
N PRO A 36 5.04 17.66 11.65
CA PRO A 36 4.58 16.46 12.33
C PRO A 36 5.08 16.42 13.77
N GLU A 37 4.18 16.06 14.68
CA GLU A 37 4.43 16.04 16.13
C GLU A 37 4.29 14.62 16.67
N VAL A 38 5.22 14.16 17.49
CA VAL A 38 5.08 12.94 18.28
C VAL A 38 4.21 13.26 19.50
N VAL A 39 2.95 12.82 19.43
CA VAL A 39 1.94 13.11 20.48
C VAL A 39 1.88 12.06 21.58
N PHE A 40 2.46 10.90 21.36
CA PHE A 40 2.63 9.84 22.35
C PHE A 40 3.92 9.06 22.04
N ASP A 41 4.70 8.75 23.07
CA ASP A 41 5.98 8.06 22.91
C ASP A 41 6.25 7.07 24.06
N THR A 42 6.75 5.88 23.69
CA THR A 42 7.22 4.83 24.60
C THR A 42 8.53 4.25 24.06
N PRO A 43 9.25 3.42 24.81
CA PRO A 43 10.45 2.76 24.28
C PRO A 43 10.24 1.96 22.99
N ILE A 44 9.04 1.41 22.77
CA ILE A 44 8.72 0.51 21.63
C ILE A 44 7.67 1.06 20.67
N SER A 45 7.00 2.15 20.99
CA SER A 45 5.92 2.69 20.14
C SER A 45 5.88 4.20 20.12
N ALA A 46 5.23 4.78 19.10
CA ALA A 46 4.91 6.21 19.06
C ALA A 46 3.64 6.46 18.24
N VAL A 47 2.99 7.59 18.51
CA VAL A 47 1.89 8.13 17.71
C VAL A 47 2.33 9.50 17.19
N ILE A 48 2.23 9.72 15.88
CA ILE A 48 2.54 10.98 15.22
C ILE A 48 1.25 11.61 14.69
N ASP A 49 1.04 12.89 15.00
CA ASP A 49 0.07 13.73 14.31
C ASP A 49 0.78 14.45 13.15
N ALA A 50 0.34 14.20 11.92
CA ALA A 50 0.96 14.75 10.72
C ALA A 50 0.48 16.17 10.37
N HIS A 51 -0.55 16.68 11.04
CA HIS A 51 -1.12 18.02 10.81
C HIS A 51 -1.43 18.33 9.34
N ASP A 52 -1.95 17.35 8.60
CA ASP A 52 -2.24 17.40 7.16
C ASP A 52 -0.98 17.51 6.26
N GLY A 53 0.19 17.17 6.77
CA GLY A 53 1.46 17.20 6.05
C GLY A 53 1.56 16.19 4.91
N MET A 54 2.63 16.29 4.12
CA MET A 54 2.93 15.41 2.99
C MET A 54 3.19 13.98 3.48
N GLY A 55 2.37 13.02 3.05
CA GLY A 55 2.40 11.64 3.53
C GLY A 55 3.77 10.96 3.34
N GLN A 56 4.47 11.25 2.25
CA GLN A 56 5.79 10.67 1.98
C GLN A 56 6.84 11.12 3.00
N LEU A 57 6.84 12.39 3.36
CA LEU A 57 7.81 12.93 4.34
C LEU A 57 7.51 12.41 5.74
N VAL A 58 6.24 12.41 6.11
CA VAL A 58 5.81 11.92 7.43
C VAL A 58 6.05 10.43 7.57
N GLY A 59 5.69 9.64 6.54
CA GLY A 59 5.91 8.19 6.54
C GLY A 59 7.40 7.82 6.64
N HIS A 60 8.27 8.58 5.95
CA HIS A 60 9.72 8.38 6.05
C HIS A 60 10.21 8.57 7.49
N LYS A 61 9.88 9.70 8.12
CA LYS A 61 10.23 9.98 9.51
C LYS A 61 9.66 8.97 10.50
N ALA A 62 8.43 8.52 10.27
CA ALA A 62 7.78 7.53 11.11
C ALA A 62 8.49 6.17 11.06
N MET A 63 8.91 5.73 9.86
CA MET A 63 9.68 4.49 9.72
C MET A 63 11.09 4.64 10.31
N GLU A 64 11.76 5.78 10.14
CA GLU A 64 13.06 6.05 10.81
C GLU A 64 12.93 5.90 12.33
N LEU A 65 11.89 6.48 12.93
CA LEU A 65 11.63 6.35 14.36
C LEU A 65 11.34 4.90 14.77
N ALA A 66 10.59 4.14 13.95
CA ALA A 66 10.36 2.72 14.20
C ALA A 66 11.68 1.91 14.17
N ILE A 67 12.57 2.20 13.21
CA ILE A 67 13.88 1.58 13.08
C ILE A 67 14.75 1.89 14.31
N GLU A 68 14.80 3.16 14.76
CA GLU A 68 15.56 3.53 15.95
C GLU A 68 15.09 2.78 17.20
N LYS A 69 13.77 2.68 17.40
CA LYS A 69 13.20 1.93 18.53
C LYS A 69 13.51 0.43 18.41
N ALA A 70 13.40 -0.15 17.23
CA ALA A 70 13.69 -1.58 16.99
C ALA A 70 15.17 -1.91 17.26
N LYS A 71 16.10 -1.03 16.91
CA LYS A 71 17.53 -1.21 17.22
C LYS A 71 17.80 -1.23 18.72
N LYS A 72 17.03 -0.45 19.50
CA LYS A 72 17.21 -0.34 20.97
C LYS A 72 16.45 -1.41 21.73
N SER A 73 15.22 -1.71 21.31
CA SER A 73 14.24 -2.48 22.11
C SER A 73 13.73 -3.75 21.41
N GLY A 74 14.29 -4.11 20.25
CA GLY A 74 13.90 -5.30 19.49
C GLY A 74 12.72 -5.06 18.55
N VAL A 75 11.81 -4.13 18.89
CA VAL A 75 10.66 -3.75 18.08
C VAL A 75 10.40 -2.25 18.16
N GLY A 76 9.99 -1.66 17.05
CA GLY A 76 9.48 -0.29 17.00
C GLY A 76 8.18 -0.23 16.21
N ILE A 77 7.12 0.33 16.80
CA ILE A 77 5.80 0.47 16.18
C ILE A 77 5.43 1.95 16.20
N VAL A 78 5.22 2.54 15.02
CA VAL A 78 4.84 3.95 14.90
C VAL A 78 3.57 4.07 14.09
N THR A 79 2.57 4.74 14.64
CA THR A 79 1.32 5.04 13.93
C THR A 79 1.20 6.52 13.67
N VAL A 80 0.56 6.87 12.55
CA VAL A 80 0.41 8.25 12.08
C VAL A 80 -1.05 8.53 11.80
N ARG A 81 -1.54 9.68 12.25
CA ARG A 81 -2.87 10.20 11.91
C ARG A 81 -2.78 11.55 11.21
N ASN A 82 -3.90 12.01 10.66
CA ASN A 82 -4.04 13.33 10.00
C ASN A 82 -2.98 13.52 8.89
N SER A 83 -2.71 12.48 8.12
CA SER A 83 -1.73 12.47 7.04
C SER A 83 -2.41 12.53 5.67
N ASN A 84 -1.61 12.37 4.64
CA ASN A 84 -2.01 12.30 3.25
C ASN A 84 -1.48 11.00 2.62
N HIS A 85 -1.89 10.71 1.38
CA HIS A 85 -1.38 9.57 0.63
C HIS A 85 0.16 9.58 0.60
N TYR A 86 0.79 8.41 0.80
CA TYR A 86 2.25 8.31 1.00
C TYR A 86 3.01 7.53 -0.10
N GLY A 87 2.34 7.16 -1.20
CA GLY A 87 2.92 6.36 -2.28
C GLY A 87 2.76 4.85 -2.04
N ILE A 88 3.77 4.05 -2.41
CA ILE A 88 3.79 2.60 -2.18
C ILE A 88 4.18 2.28 -0.74
N ALA A 89 3.47 1.34 -0.13
CA ALA A 89 3.74 0.92 1.25
C ALA A 89 5.11 0.24 1.40
N GLY A 90 5.51 -0.51 0.38
CA GLY A 90 6.76 -1.24 0.36
C GLY A 90 8.02 -0.39 0.45
N TYR A 91 7.98 0.88 0.03
CA TYR A 91 9.12 1.79 0.18
C TYR A 91 9.58 1.86 1.65
N TYR A 92 8.63 2.00 2.56
CA TYR A 92 8.91 2.15 3.99
C TYR A 92 9.35 0.82 4.62
N ALA A 93 8.71 -0.29 4.26
CA ALA A 93 9.14 -1.62 4.71
C ALA A 93 10.59 -1.91 4.30
N GLN A 94 10.98 -1.50 3.09
CA GLN A 94 12.37 -1.64 2.62
C GLN A 94 13.37 -0.74 3.34
N MET A 95 12.97 0.38 3.93
CA MET A 95 13.87 1.19 4.75
C MET A 95 14.43 0.36 5.92
N ALA A 96 13.57 -0.33 6.66
CA ALA A 96 13.99 -1.21 7.75
C ALA A 96 14.83 -2.40 7.25
N CYS A 97 14.43 -3.00 6.12
CA CYS A 97 15.15 -4.13 5.54
C CYS A 97 16.60 -3.78 5.13
N LYS A 98 16.84 -2.58 4.62
CA LYS A 98 18.18 -2.08 4.29
C LYS A 98 19.09 -1.93 5.52
N GLU A 99 18.49 -1.79 6.70
CA GLU A 99 19.18 -1.73 7.99
C GLU A 99 19.31 -3.11 8.67
N GLY A 100 19.01 -4.21 7.93
CA GLY A 100 19.06 -5.57 8.44
C GLY A 100 17.85 -5.96 9.32
N LEU A 101 16.82 -5.13 9.38
CA LEU A 101 15.61 -5.35 10.17
C LEU A 101 14.48 -5.93 9.30
N ILE A 102 13.44 -6.46 9.91
CA ILE A 102 12.18 -6.78 9.24
C ILE A 102 11.32 -5.53 9.27
N GLY A 103 10.88 -5.06 8.09
CA GLY A 103 10.02 -3.89 7.97
C GLY A 103 8.59 -4.27 7.62
N PHE A 104 7.63 -3.57 8.22
CA PHE A 104 6.20 -3.64 7.90
C PHE A 104 5.66 -2.23 7.74
N SER A 105 4.81 -2.04 6.74
CA SER A 105 4.11 -0.77 6.51
C SER A 105 2.70 -1.04 6.05
N ALA A 106 1.76 -0.26 6.56
CA ALA A 106 0.37 -0.29 6.16
C ALA A 106 -0.21 1.12 6.11
N THR A 107 -1.27 1.31 5.36
CA THR A 107 -2.02 2.57 5.35
C THR A 107 -3.49 2.30 5.08
N ASN A 108 -4.37 3.07 5.71
CA ASN A 108 -5.74 3.09 5.27
C ASN A 108 -5.89 4.02 4.05
N SER A 109 -7.03 3.96 3.42
CA SER A 109 -7.36 4.85 2.29
C SER A 109 -8.87 5.12 2.27
N GLU A 110 -9.30 5.99 1.36
CA GLU A 110 -10.74 6.21 1.12
C GLU A 110 -11.48 4.90 0.88
N ALA A 111 -12.68 4.80 1.42
CA ALA A 111 -13.52 3.59 1.30
C ALA A 111 -13.85 3.26 -0.15
N ILE A 112 -13.39 2.09 -0.59
CA ILE A 112 -13.64 1.51 -1.91
C ILE A 112 -13.97 0.02 -1.84
N MET A 113 -13.67 -0.64 -0.72
CA MET A 113 -13.90 -2.07 -0.49
C MET A 113 -15.22 -2.28 0.25
N VAL A 114 -16.04 -3.19 -0.29
CA VAL A 114 -17.29 -3.62 0.34
C VAL A 114 -16.99 -4.76 1.31
N PRO A 115 -17.40 -4.67 2.57
CA PRO A 115 -17.29 -5.79 3.51
C PRO A 115 -18.03 -7.03 3.01
N THR A 116 -17.56 -8.22 3.35
CA THR A 116 -18.29 -9.48 3.04
C THR A 116 -19.72 -9.40 3.53
N PHE A 117 -20.69 -9.76 2.70
CA PHE A 117 -22.15 -9.62 2.90
C PHE A 117 -22.68 -8.18 2.93
N GLY A 118 -21.80 -7.18 2.78
CA GLY A 118 -22.22 -5.79 2.65
C GLY A 118 -22.55 -5.41 1.21
N ARG A 119 -23.12 -4.21 1.03
CA ARG A 119 -23.34 -3.58 -0.28
C ARG A 119 -22.80 -2.16 -0.37
N LEU A 120 -22.18 -1.65 0.67
CA LEU A 120 -21.60 -0.30 0.72
C LEU A 120 -20.10 -0.41 1.00
N ALA A 121 -19.30 0.30 0.23
CA ALA A 121 -17.88 0.41 0.49
C ALA A 121 -17.63 1.16 1.82
N MET A 122 -16.96 0.50 2.76
CA MET A 122 -16.69 1.02 4.11
C MET A 122 -15.20 1.03 4.46
N ILE A 123 -14.38 0.29 3.73
CA ILE A 123 -12.96 0.09 3.98
C ILE A 123 -12.20 0.50 2.73
N GLY A 124 -10.97 0.99 2.89
CA GLY A 124 -10.09 1.31 1.78
C GLY A 124 -9.48 0.08 1.11
N SER A 125 -8.63 0.28 0.13
CA SER A 125 -7.79 -0.79 -0.43
C SER A 125 -6.74 -1.28 0.57
N ASN A 126 -6.50 -0.52 1.60
CA ASN A 126 -5.72 -0.79 2.81
C ASN A 126 -4.50 -1.70 2.54
N PRO A 127 -3.49 -1.22 1.79
CA PRO A 127 -2.33 -2.03 1.44
C PRO A 127 -1.49 -2.37 2.67
N ILE A 128 -0.89 -3.55 2.61
CA ILE A 128 0.07 -4.06 3.60
C ILE A 128 1.35 -4.42 2.84
N ALA A 129 2.48 -3.99 3.38
CA ALA A 129 3.78 -4.34 2.85
C ALA A 129 4.69 -4.89 3.94
N MET A 130 5.53 -5.85 3.56
CA MET A 130 6.57 -6.42 4.40
C MET A 130 7.85 -6.58 3.58
N ALA A 131 8.99 -6.27 4.19
CA ALA A 131 10.29 -6.58 3.64
C ALA A 131 11.17 -7.23 4.71
N ALA A 132 11.94 -8.24 4.32
CA ALA A 132 12.83 -8.96 5.20
C ALA A 132 14.14 -9.31 4.49
N PRO A 133 15.30 -9.30 5.19
CA PRO A 133 16.58 -9.71 4.62
C PRO A 133 16.53 -11.16 4.14
N ALA A 134 16.95 -11.39 2.90
CA ALA A 134 17.09 -12.71 2.28
C ALA A 134 18.08 -12.64 1.11
N GLU A 135 18.55 -13.81 0.63
CA GLU A 135 19.41 -13.96 -0.54
C GLU A 135 18.66 -14.70 -1.68
N PRO A 136 19.00 -14.43 -2.95
CA PRO A 136 19.97 -13.45 -3.48
C PRO A 136 19.43 -12.00 -3.48
N TYR A 137 18.20 -11.78 -3.06
CA TYR A 137 17.55 -10.47 -2.91
C TYR A 137 16.56 -10.51 -1.74
N PRO A 138 16.26 -9.36 -1.12
CA PRO A 138 15.31 -9.30 -0.02
C PRO A 138 13.93 -9.82 -0.42
N PHE A 139 13.25 -10.49 0.51
CA PHE A 139 11.80 -10.71 0.39
C PHE A 139 11.09 -9.36 0.44
N PHE A 140 10.20 -9.13 -0.51
CA PHE A 140 9.47 -7.87 -0.64
C PHE A 140 8.04 -8.13 -1.09
N PHE A 141 7.09 -7.93 -0.19
CA PHE A 141 5.66 -8.04 -0.43
C PHE A 141 5.02 -6.68 -0.27
N ASP A 142 4.22 -6.24 -1.24
CA ASP A 142 3.39 -5.03 -1.17
C ASP A 142 2.10 -5.28 -1.95
N ALA A 143 0.97 -5.35 -1.26
CA ALA A 143 -0.30 -5.65 -1.88
C ALA A 143 -1.47 -4.95 -1.18
N SER A 144 -2.49 -4.57 -1.98
CA SER A 144 -3.79 -4.17 -1.45
C SER A 144 -4.54 -5.37 -0.86
N THR A 145 -5.46 -5.13 0.05
CA THR A 145 -6.35 -6.14 0.62
C THR A 145 -7.65 -6.33 -0.19
N THR A 146 -7.79 -5.60 -1.30
CA THR A 146 -8.83 -5.78 -2.32
C THR A 146 -8.37 -6.72 -3.42
N VAL A 147 -9.32 -7.39 -4.09
CA VAL A 147 -9.02 -8.30 -5.22
C VAL A 147 -8.28 -7.59 -6.36
N VAL A 148 -8.61 -6.31 -6.58
CA VAL A 148 -7.92 -5.42 -7.52
C VAL A 148 -7.90 -3.99 -6.98
N THR A 149 -7.02 -3.15 -7.52
CA THR A 149 -6.98 -1.72 -7.19
C THR A 149 -8.04 -0.93 -7.98
N ARG A 150 -8.46 0.23 -7.47
CA ARG A 150 -9.32 1.16 -8.20
C ARG A 150 -8.74 1.52 -9.58
N GLY A 151 -7.43 1.71 -9.68
CA GLY A 151 -6.76 2.00 -10.95
C GLY A 151 -6.97 0.90 -12.01
N LYS A 152 -7.17 -0.37 -11.60
CA LYS A 152 -7.49 -1.46 -12.52
C LYS A 152 -8.88 -1.29 -13.11
N LEU A 153 -9.88 -0.89 -12.30
CA LEU A 153 -11.22 -0.57 -12.80
C LEU A 153 -11.20 0.62 -13.77
N GLU A 154 -10.45 1.67 -13.43
CA GLU A 154 -10.28 2.86 -14.28
C GLU A 154 -9.64 2.50 -15.62
N MET A 155 -8.67 1.57 -15.63
CA MET A 155 -8.04 1.07 -16.86
C MET A 155 -9.06 0.30 -17.74
N TYR A 156 -9.83 -0.62 -17.14
CA TYR A 156 -10.86 -1.37 -17.87
C TYR A 156 -11.92 -0.43 -18.45
N ASN A 157 -12.34 0.58 -17.66
CA ASN A 157 -13.27 1.61 -18.14
C ASN A 157 -12.73 2.37 -19.36
N LYS A 158 -11.47 2.81 -19.33
CA LYS A 158 -10.82 3.49 -20.47
C LYS A 158 -10.73 2.61 -21.71
N MET A 159 -10.55 1.30 -21.51
CA MET A 159 -10.49 0.32 -22.60
C MET A 159 -11.86 -0.12 -23.12
N GLY A 160 -12.96 0.32 -22.50
CA GLY A 160 -14.31 -0.14 -22.82
C GLY A 160 -14.54 -1.64 -22.58
N LYS A 161 -13.73 -2.26 -21.70
CA LYS A 161 -13.82 -3.69 -21.39
C LYS A 161 -14.64 -3.95 -20.14
N PRO A 162 -15.46 -5.02 -20.12
CA PRO A 162 -16.18 -5.45 -18.92
C PRO A 162 -15.17 -5.90 -17.84
N LEU A 163 -15.49 -5.67 -16.57
CA LEU A 163 -14.71 -6.20 -15.44
C LEU A 163 -14.89 -7.73 -15.38
N PRO A 164 -13.86 -8.46 -14.94
CA PRO A 164 -14.03 -9.85 -14.54
C PRO A 164 -15.03 -9.97 -13.38
N GLU A 165 -15.77 -11.08 -13.34
CA GLU A 165 -16.66 -11.42 -12.24
C GLU A 165 -15.89 -11.53 -10.90
N GLY A 166 -16.55 -11.20 -9.80
CA GLY A 166 -15.94 -11.24 -8.46
C GLY A 166 -15.01 -10.07 -8.13
N TRP A 167 -14.86 -9.07 -9.04
CA TRP A 167 -14.04 -7.91 -8.77
C TRP A 167 -14.80 -6.78 -8.07
N ALA A 168 -16.07 -6.62 -8.38
CA ALA A 168 -16.85 -5.49 -7.88
C ALA A 168 -18.34 -5.84 -7.73
N LEU A 169 -19.02 -5.07 -6.88
CA LEU A 169 -20.47 -5.07 -6.73
C LEU A 169 -21.08 -3.78 -7.28
N ASP A 170 -22.31 -3.91 -7.78
CA ASP A 170 -23.16 -2.76 -8.06
C ASP A 170 -23.74 -2.14 -6.77
N LYS A 171 -24.56 -1.07 -6.91
CA LYS A 171 -25.17 -0.37 -5.79
C LYS A 171 -26.12 -1.22 -4.92
N ASP A 172 -26.64 -2.31 -5.49
CA ASP A 172 -27.62 -3.19 -4.83
C ASP A 172 -26.94 -4.43 -4.21
N GLY A 173 -25.63 -4.62 -4.46
CA GLY A 173 -24.82 -5.69 -3.87
C GLY A 173 -24.69 -6.93 -4.76
N HIS A 174 -25.01 -6.84 -6.04
CA HIS A 174 -24.82 -7.92 -7.00
C HIS A 174 -23.46 -7.80 -7.70
N ASP A 175 -22.88 -8.93 -8.10
CA ASP A 175 -21.67 -8.96 -8.91
C ASP A 175 -21.84 -8.10 -10.17
N SER A 176 -20.89 -7.21 -10.43
CA SER A 176 -20.96 -6.28 -11.55
C SER A 176 -19.71 -6.32 -12.41
N THR A 177 -19.93 -6.39 -13.72
CA THR A 177 -18.90 -6.26 -14.76
C THR A 177 -18.86 -4.85 -15.37
N ASN A 178 -19.71 -3.92 -14.89
CA ASN A 178 -19.86 -2.56 -15.42
C ASN A 178 -18.92 -1.58 -14.70
N ALA A 179 -17.72 -1.37 -15.24
CA ALA A 179 -16.72 -0.47 -14.65
C ALA A 179 -17.21 0.99 -14.48
N PRO A 180 -17.86 1.64 -15.47
CA PRO A 180 -18.40 3.00 -15.32
C PRO A 180 -19.32 3.15 -14.12
N ASP A 181 -20.29 2.25 -13.96
CA ASP A 181 -21.28 2.32 -12.89
C ASP A 181 -20.64 2.09 -11.51
N VAL A 182 -19.78 1.11 -11.39
CA VAL A 182 -19.05 0.84 -10.14
C VAL A 182 -18.20 2.05 -9.72
N LEU A 183 -17.45 2.64 -10.63
CA LEU A 183 -16.64 3.84 -10.35
C LEU A 183 -17.50 5.03 -9.96
N LYS A 184 -18.63 5.27 -10.62
CA LYS A 184 -19.58 6.32 -10.28
C LYS A 184 -20.15 6.11 -8.88
N ASN A 185 -20.53 4.89 -8.54
CA ASN A 185 -21.14 4.52 -7.27
C ASN A 185 -20.15 4.67 -6.10
N ILE A 186 -18.88 4.28 -6.30
CA ILE A 186 -17.81 4.51 -5.31
C ILE A 186 -17.66 6.00 -4.99
N VAL A 187 -17.65 6.87 -6.01
CA VAL A 187 -17.53 8.33 -5.83
C VAL A 187 -18.77 8.90 -5.14
N ALA A 188 -19.96 8.46 -5.54
CA ALA A 188 -21.23 8.91 -4.98
C ALA A 188 -21.52 8.35 -3.57
N LYS A 189 -20.76 7.32 -3.13
CA LYS A 189 -20.98 6.61 -1.84
C LYS A 189 -22.42 6.10 -1.66
N ASN A 190 -23.02 5.61 -2.74
CA ASN A 190 -24.43 5.18 -2.78
C ASN A 190 -24.61 3.66 -2.87
N GLY A 191 -23.58 2.91 -2.62
CA GLY A 191 -23.54 1.44 -2.68
C GLY A 191 -22.53 0.93 -3.71
N GLY A 192 -22.27 -0.37 -3.71
CA GLY A 192 -21.26 -1.00 -4.53
C GLY A 192 -19.83 -0.71 -4.12
N GLY A 193 -18.90 -1.27 -4.86
CA GLY A 193 -17.46 -1.09 -4.63
C GLY A 193 -16.66 -2.31 -5.06
N ILE A 194 -15.38 -2.27 -4.72
CA ILE A 194 -14.42 -3.34 -5.03
C ILE A 194 -14.50 -4.43 -3.96
N MET A 195 -14.31 -5.68 -4.36
CA MET A 195 -14.35 -6.81 -3.46
C MET A 195 -13.03 -7.02 -2.72
N PRO A 196 -13.07 -7.61 -1.49
CA PRO A 196 -11.87 -8.05 -0.79
C PRO A 196 -11.11 -9.13 -1.58
N LEU A 197 -9.85 -9.38 -1.24
CA LEU A 197 -9.16 -10.60 -1.66
C LEU A 197 -10.03 -11.81 -1.36
N GLY A 198 -10.23 -12.68 -2.36
CA GLY A 198 -11.19 -13.78 -2.32
C GLY A 198 -12.51 -13.49 -3.05
N GLY A 199 -12.73 -12.25 -3.53
CA GLY A 199 -13.88 -11.90 -4.37
C GLY A 199 -15.18 -11.69 -3.60
N SER A 200 -16.34 -12.00 -4.23
CA SER A 200 -17.66 -11.69 -3.69
C SER A 200 -18.23 -12.73 -2.72
N LYS A 201 -17.67 -13.96 -2.70
CA LYS A 201 -18.23 -15.08 -1.95
C LYS A 201 -17.36 -15.48 -0.75
N GLU A 202 -18.00 -15.84 0.35
CA GLU A 202 -17.33 -16.39 1.52
C GLU A 202 -16.56 -17.67 1.20
N GLN A 203 -17.13 -18.54 0.36
CA GLN A 203 -16.54 -19.81 -0.08
C GLN A 203 -15.20 -19.59 -0.82
N SER A 204 -15.03 -18.48 -1.53
CA SER A 204 -13.76 -18.11 -2.16
C SER A 204 -12.80 -17.35 -1.24
N GLY A 205 -13.19 -17.09 0.01
CA GLY A 205 -12.35 -16.46 1.02
C GLY A 205 -12.47 -14.94 1.12
N SER A 206 -13.57 -14.34 0.64
CA SER A 206 -13.86 -12.90 0.73
C SER A 206 -13.63 -12.34 2.16
N HIS A 207 -14.13 -13.06 3.18
CA HIS A 207 -13.96 -12.69 4.58
C HIS A 207 -12.50 -12.59 5.04
N LYS A 208 -11.58 -13.32 4.39
CA LYS A 208 -10.13 -13.27 4.71
C LYS A 208 -9.53 -11.95 4.24
N GLY A 209 -9.81 -11.54 3.00
CA GLY A 209 -9.37 -10.24 2.48
C GLY A 209 -9.99 -9.07 3.25
N TYR A 210 -11.28 -9.16 3.59
CA TYR A 210 -11.96 -8.22 4.47
C TYR A 210 -11.25 -8.13 5.83
N GLY A 211 -10.95 -9.28 6.46
CA GLY A 211 -10.23 -9.36 7.72
C GLY A 211 -8.85 -8.69 7.66
N TRP A 212 -8.08 -8.91 6.60
CA TRP A 212 -6.80 -8.21 6.39
C TRP A 212 -6.96 -6.70 6.24
N GLY A 213 -8.02 -6.25 5.54
CA GLY A 213 -8.37 -4.82 5.49
C GLY A 213 -8.65 -4.23 6.88
N MET A 214 -9.31 -4.99 7.77
CA MET A 214 -9.56 -4.60 9.15
C MET A 214 -8.29 -4.61 10.01
N VAL A 215 -7.39 -5.58 9.82
CA VAL A 215 -6.07 -5.58 10.48
C VAL A 215 -5.30 -4.30 10.12
N CYS A 216 -5.28 -3.95 8.84
CA CYS A 216 -4.66 -2.71 8.37
C CYS A 216 -5.31 -1.48 9.03
N GLU A 217 -6.63 -1.41 9.05
CA GLU A 217 -7.39 -0.32 9.70
C GLU A 217 -7.00 -0.19 11.17
N TYR A 218 -6.88 -1.32 11.88
CA TYR A 218 -6.51 -1.34 13.31
C TYR A 218 -5.13 -0.75 13.55
N PHE A 219 -4.11 -1.21 12.79
CA PHE A 219 -2.74 -0.74 12.94
C PHE A 219 -2.52 0.71 12.46
N CYS A 220 -3.38 1.22 11.58
CA CYS A 220 -3.28 2.58 11.06
C CYS A 220 -4.15 3.55 11.86
N SER A 221 -5.47 3.47 11.68
CA SER A 221 -6.41 4.48 12.18
C SER A 221 -6.84 4.26 13.63
N ILE A 222 -7.05 3.02 14.06
CA ILE A 222 -7.54 2.75 15.42
C ILE A 222 -6.45 3.05 16.45
N LEU A 223 -5.24 2.52 16.28
CA LEU A 223 -4.13 2.78 17.21
C LEU A 223 -3.68 4.25 17.22
N SER A 224 -3.78 4.96 16.10
CA SER A 224 -3.46 6.38 16.04
C SER A 224 -4.62 7.28 16.51
N GLN A 225 -5.82 6.72 16.73
CA GLN A 225 -7.07 7.46 16.98
C GLN A 225 -7.40 8.46 15.84
N GLY A 226 -7.04 8.08 14.60
CA GLY A 226 -7.27 8.85 13.40
C GLY A 226 -8.57 8.46 12.67
N MET A 227 -8.76 9.01 11.47
CA MET A 227 -9.95 8.72 10.65
C MET A 227 -9.92 7.30 10.11
N THR A 228 -11.03 6.59 10.28
CA THR A 228 -11.27 5.30 9.61
C THR A 228 -11.60 5.51 8.13
N SER A 229 -11.37 4.50 7.29
CA SER A 229 -11.49 4.58 5.83
C SER A 229 -12.81 5.20 5.33
N ASN A 230 -13.91 4.91 6.00
CA ASN A 230 -15.23 5.47 5.64
C ASN A 230 -15.36 6.98 5.88
N LYS A 231 -14.39 7.59 6.57
CA LYS A 231 -14.33 9.04 6.85
C LYS A 231 -13.18 9.73 6.12
N VAL A 232 -12.21 8.99 5.59
CA VAL A 232 -11.09 9.54 4.81
C VAL A 232 -11.60 10.31 3.58
N ASN A 233 -10.95 11.42 3.26
CA ASN A 233 -11.33 12.38 2.21
C ASN A 233 -12.70 13.02 2.41
N GLN A 234 -13.09 13.29 3.65
CA GLN A 234 -14.33 14.01 3.98
C GLN A 234 -14.01 15.28 4.78
N GLY A 235 -14.94 16.24 4.72
CA GLY A 235 -14.83 17.48 5.49
C GLY A 235 -13.62 18.35 5.13
N GLY A 236 -13.13 18.28 3.88
CA GLY A 236 -11.99 19.09 3.42
C GLY A 236 -10.64 18.63 3.97
N LYS A 237 -10.54 17.39 4.46
CA LYS A 237 -9.30 16.78 4.95
C LYS A 237 -9.05 15.43 4.29
N SER A 238 -7.79 15.07 4.11
CA SER A 238 -7.42 13.71 3.72
C SER A 238 -7.67 12.73 4.87
N GLY A 239 -7.09 12.98 6.04
CA GLY A 239 -7.26 12.16 7.23
C GLY A 239 -6.67 10.75 7.12
N THR A 240 -5.81 10.49 6.12
CA THR A 240 -5.16 9.19 5.94
C THR A 240 -4.27 8.86 7.14
N CYS A 241 -4.30 7.61 7.57
CA CYS A 241 -3.51 7.10 8.68
C CYS A 241 -2.54 6.02 8.19
N HIS A 242 -1.39 5.89 8.87
CA HIS A 242 -0.36 4.93 8.52
C HIS A 242 0.09 4.13 9.75
N GLY A 243 0.57 2.92 9.51
CA GLY A 243 1.20 2.08 10.51
C GLY A 243 2.55 1.57 10.00
N PHE A 244 3.56 1.66 10.85
CA PHE A 244 4.93 1.24 10.56
C PHE A 244 5.42 0.35 11.70
N MET A 245 6.14 -0.72 11.36
CA MET A 245 6.78 -1.57 12.33
C MET A 245 8.16 -1.99 11.81
N ALA A 246 9.15 -1.95 12.68
CA ALA A 246 10.45 -2.55 12.46
C ALA A 246 10.73 -3.58 13.56
N ILE A 247 11.26 -4.74 13.19
CA ILE A 247 11.61 -5.83 14.11
C ILE A 247 13.08 -6.16 13.90
N ASN A 248 13.84 -6.23 15.00
CA ASN A 248 15.25 -6.59 14.97
C ASN A 248 15.42 -8.11 15.15
N PRO A 249 15.87 -8.84 14.11
CA PRO A 249 16.08 -10.28 14.19
C PRO A 249 17.06 -10.70 15.29
N ALA A 250 18.00 -9.83 15.68
CA ALA A 250 18.99 -10.12 16.73
C ALA A 250 18.36 -10.41 18.11
N PHE A 251 17.10 -10.06 18.31
CA PHE A 251 16.36 -10.39 19.53
C PHE A 251 15.69 -11.79 19.47
N PHE A 252 15.83 -12.51 18.35
CA PHE A 252 15.32 -13.88 18.14
C PHE A 252 16.45 -14.90 17.98
N GLY A 253 17.70 -14.44 17.77
CA GLY A 253 18.85 -15.29 17.52
C GLY A 253 19.90 -14.59 16.65
N ASN A 254 20.79 -15.39 16.06
CA ASN A 254 21.77 -14.84 15.11
C ASN A 254 21.07 -14.37 13.83
N PRO A 255 21.16 -13.08 13.45
CA PRO A 255 20.48 -12.55 12.27
C PRO A 255 20.89 -13.23 10.96
N GLU A 256 22.15 -13.63 10.81
CA GLU A 256 22.64 -14.31 9.60
C GLU A 256 22.07 -15.73 9.48
N ASP A 257 21.89 -16.45 10.59
CA ASP A 257 21.26 -17.77 10.58
C ASP A 257 19.77 -17.66 10.23
N ILE A 258 19.08 -16.66 10.78
CA ILE A 258 17.67 -16.39 10.46
C ILE A 258 17.52 -16.03 8.97
N LYS A 259 18.36 -15.14 8.46
CA LYS A 259 18.40 -14.76 7.04
C LYS A 259 18.66 -15.96 6.14
N LYS A 260 19.65 -16.78 6.49
CA LYS A 260 20.00 -18.01 5.74
C LYS A 260 18.84 -19.00 5.72
N HIS A 261 18.21 -19.24 6.87
CA HIS A 261 17.06 -20.14 6.97
C HIS A 261 15.90 -19.68 6.07
N PHE A 262 15.59 -18.40 6.08
CA PHE A 262 14.56 -17.84 5.21
C PHE A 262 14.94 -17.90 3.72
N SER A 263 16.20 -17.62 3.38
CA SER A 263 16.71 -17.70 2.00
C SER A 263 16.61 -19.13 1.44
N THR A 264 16.95 -20.15 2.25
CA THR A 264 16.79 -21.56 1.88
C THR A 264 15.33 -21.90 1.60
N PHE A 265 14.40 -21.46 2.45
CA PHE A 265 12.96 -21.69 2.21
C PHE A 265 12.46 -21.02 0.94
N LEU A 266 12.91 -19.80 0.63
CA LEU A 266 12.56 -19.13 -0.62
C LEU A 266 13.12 -19.86 -1.85
N GLU A 267 14.30 -20.45 -1.75
CA GLU A 267 14.89 -21.30 -2.80
C GLU A 267 14.06 -22.58 -3.00
N GLU A 268 13.72 -23.29 -1.93
CA GLU A 268 12.85 -24.48 -1.97
C GLU A 268 11.50 -24.18 -2.66
N LEU A 269 10.90 -23.02 -2.41
CA LEU A 269 9.68 -22.57 -3.10
C LEU A 269 9.91 -22.40 -4.61
N ARG A 270 11.00 -21.77 -5.02
CA ARG A 270 11.34 -21.57 -6.45
C ARG A 270 11.60 -22.88 -7.19
N GLU A 271 12.22 -23.84 -6.50
CA GLU A 271 12.58 -25.15 -7.06
C GLU A 271 11.45 -26.17 -6.97
N SER A 272 10.38 -25.89 -6.25
CA SER A 272 9.24 -26.79 -6.10
C SER A 272 8.59 -27.13 -7.47
N PRO A 273 7.86 -28.25 -7.57
CA PRO A 273 7.21 -28.64 -8.83
C PRO A 273 6.31 -27.54 -9.38
N LYS A 274 6.46 -27.24 -10.65
CA LYS A 274 5.72 -26.21 -11.36
C LYS A 274 4.42 -26.78 -11.92
N ALA A 275 3.38 -25.98 -11.97
CA ALA A 275 2.13 -26.33 -12.64
C ALA A 275 2.37 -26.46 -14.16
N ASP A 276 1.53 -27.25 -14.83
CA ASP A 276 1.59 -27.45 -16.27
C ASP A 276 1.57 -26.11 -17.03
N GLY A 277 2.47 -25.99 -17.99
CA GLY A 277 2.63 -24.76 -18.79
C GLY A 277 3.36 -23.62 -18.08
N GLN A 278 3.82 -23.80 -16.83
CA GLN A 278 4.60 -22.80 -16.11
C GLN A 278 6.09 -23.14 -16.12
N ASN A 279 6.91 -22.14 -16.41
CA ASN A 279 8.37 -22.29 -16.49
C ASN A 279 9.09 -21.88 -15.20
N ARG A 280 8.42 -21.10 -14.33
CA ARG A 280 9.05 -20.52 -13.14
C ARG A 280 8.03 -20.24 -12.04
N ILE A 281 8.44 -20.45 -10.80
CA ILE A 281 7.77 -19.92 -9.60
C ILE A 281 8.54 -18.67 -9.17
N TYR A 282 7.82 -17.60 -8.92
CA TYR A 282 8.39 -16.35 -8.43
C TYR A 282 8.18 -16.26 -6.91
N THR A 283 9.21 -15.85 -6.20
CA THR A 283 9.05 -15.36 -4.82
C THR A 283 8.91 -13.84 -4.82
N HIS A 284 8.31 -13.29 -3.77
CA HIS A 284 8.01 -11.87 -3.68
C HIS A 284 9.30 -11.03 -3.65
N GLY A 285 9.37 -10.02 -4.50
CA GLY A 285 10.53 -9.13 -4.69
C GLY A 285 11.31 -9.38 -5.98
N GLU A 286 11.20 -10.56 -6.60
CA GLU A 286 11.95 -10.89 -7.83
C GLU A 286 11.63 -9.98 -9.00
N LYS A 287 10.34 -9.70 -9.20
CA LYS A 287 9.88 -8.88 -10.32
C LYS A 287 10.33 -7.43 -10.16
N GLU A 288 10.29 -6.93 -8.94
CA GLU A 288 10.74 -5.60 -8.59
C GLU A 288 12.26 -5.45 -8.79
N VAL A 289 13.05 -6.44 -8.38
CA VAL A 289 14.51 -6.45 -8.61
C VAL A 289 14.82 -6.50 -10.11
N ALA A 290 14.14 -7.35 -10.87
CA ALA A 290 14.31 -7.43 -12.32
C ALA A 290 13.94 -6.09 -13.01
N ALA A 291 12.84 -5.47 -12.58
CA ALA A 291 12.43 -4.16 -13.09
C ALA A 291 13.48 -3.07 -12.77
N VAL A 292 14.04 -3.05 -11.57
CA VAL A 292 15.11 -2.11 -11.19
C VAL A 292 16.35 -2.26 -12.07
N ILE A 293 16.78 -3.49 -12.34
CA ILE A 293 17.95 -3.76 -13.20
C ILE A 293 17.68 -3.24 -14.62
N ASP A 294 16.51 -3.60 -15.18
CA ASP A 294 16.12 -3.17 -16.52
C ASP A 294 16.00 -1.64 -16.62
N ARG A 295 15.27 -1.01 -15.70
CA ARG A 295 15.00 0.43 -15.74
C ARG A 295 16.21 1.30 -15.43
N LYS A 296 17.16 0.81 -14.66
CA LYS A 296 18.46 1.49 -14.49
C LYS A 296 19.32 1.45 -15.75
N LYS A 297 19.21 0.38 -16.53
CA LYS A 297 19.97 0.20 -17.79
C LYS A 297 19.31 0.91 -18.97
N ASN A 298 18.01 0.75 -19.13
CA ASN A 298 17.26 1.14 -20.33
C ASN A 298 16.41 2.40 -20.16
N GLY A 299 16.33 2.96 -18.94
CA GLY A 299 15.48 4.07 -18.58
C GLY A 299 14.10 3.65 -18.08
N ILE A 300 13.41 4.54 -17.39
CA ILE A 300 12.05 4.33 -16.89
C ILE A 300 11.07 4.67 -18.01
N PRO A 301 10.20 3.75 -18.48
CA PRO A 301 9.18 4.06 -19.46
C PRO A 301 8.15 5.01 -18.84
N VAL A 302 7.93 6.17 -19.45
CA VAL A 302 6.94 7.15 -19.03
C VAL A 302 5.84 7.23 -20.07
N ASN A 303 4.59 7.15 -19.65
CA ASN A 303 3.44 7.28 -20.54
C ASN A 303 3.36 8.71 -21.09
N GLU A 304 3.10 8.86 -22.41
CA GLU A 304 3.01 10.16 -23.09
C GLU A 304 2.01 11.12 -22.42
N ASN A 305 0.85 10.60 -21.98
CA ASN A 305 -0.13 11.43 -21.27
C ASN A 305 0.40 11.95 -19.92
N THR A 306 1.30 11.21 -19.29
CA THR A 306 1.98 11.68 -18.07
C THR A 306 2.95 12.80 -18.41
N CYS A 307 3.71 12.69 -19.50
CA CYS A 307 4.60 13.75 -19.98
C CYS A 307 3.82 15.04 -20.30
N LEU A 308 2.69 14.92 -21.00
CA LEU A 308 1.85 16.06 -21.36
C LEU A 308 1.29 16.80 -20.14
N LEU A 309 0.96 16.08 -19.06
CA LEU A 309 0.50 16.69 -17.81
C LEU A 309 1.58 17.57 -17.16
N TYR A 310 2.87 17.25 -17.36
CA TYR A 310 3.98 18.07 -16.85
C TYR A 310 4.35 19.24 -17.75
N THR A 311 4.04 19.16 -19.04
CA THR A 311 4.37 20.22 -20.01
C THR A 311 3.26 21.24 -20.16
N SER A 312 2.00 20.88 -19.92
CA SER A 312 0.86 21.80 -20.01
C SER A 312 0.76 22.76 -18.82
N ASP A 313 1.27 22.38 -17.65
CA ASP A 313 1.28 23.23 -16.45
C ASP A 313 2.59 24.06 -16.32
N ALA A 314 3.54 23.91 -17.26
CA ALA A 314 4.81 24.64 -17.30
C ALA A 314 4.81 25.80 -18.32
N ALA A 315 3.66 26.08 -18.96
CA ALA A 315 3.50 27.15 -19.96
C ALA A 315 2.74 28.37 -19.41
#